data_3a66b532646e11faaf492c7003683916
#
_entry.id   3a66b532646e11faaf492c7003683916
#
_cell.length_a   1.000
_cell.length_b   1.000
_cell.length_c   1.000
_cell.angle_alpha   90.00
_cell.angle_beta   90.00
_cell.angle_gamma   90.00
#
_symmetry.space_group_name_H-M   'P 1'
#
loop_
_entity.id
_entity.type
_entity.pdbx_description
1 polymer ?
#
loop_
_entity_poly.entity_id
_entity_poly.type
_entity_poly.pdbx_seq_one_letter_code
_entity_poly.pdbx_strand_id
1 'polypeptide(L)'
;MSSNNLCCRYFAFIRITPQEQIQFLQRLDNSELPFSKRSLAIVKEIAIAEQTPEYTIRAKTGLVGFEDETKPQIGWYVGYIEKGEDVYFFATNIDIRNDRDLSARIDLTRRCLEQLKLL
;
A
#
# COMPACT_ATOMS: atom_id res chain seq x y z
N MET A 1 -11.90 8.80 -18.03
CA MET A 1 -10.44 8.80 -18.32
C MET A 1 -9.73 10.07 -17.86
N SER A 2 -10.31 11.23 -18.06
CA SER A 2 -9.69 12.51 -17.68
C SER A 2 -9.47 12.71 -16.16
N SER A 3 -10.40 12.26 -15.33
CA SER A 3 -10.28 12.39 -13.86
C SER A 3 -9.16 11.54 -13.27
N ASN A 4 -8.95 10.33 -13.80
CA ASN A 4 -7.88 9.45 -13.35
C ASN A 4 -6.50 9.97 -13.76
N ASN A 5 -6.41 10.54 -14.96
CA ASN A 5 -5.17 11.15 -15.46
C ASN A 5 -4.80 12.41 -14.66
N LEU A 6 -5.79 13.19 -14.24
CA LEU A 6 -5.56 14.39 -13.45
C LEU A 6 -5.03 14.04 -12.05
N CYS A 7 -5.60 13.04 -11.41
CA CYS A 7 -5.16 12.56 -10.11
C CYS A 7 -3.71 12.05 -10.15
N CYS A 8 -3.37 11.26 -11.18
CA CYS A 8 -2.02 10.77 -11.38
C CYS A 8 -1.01 11.90 -11.65
N ARG A 9 -1.40 12.96 -12.36
CA ARG A 9 -0.54 14.11 -12.60
C ARG A 9 -0.15 14.84 -11.30
N TYR A 10 -1.09 15.06 -10.40
CA TYR A 10 -0.80 15.74 -9.13
C TYR A 10 0.09 14.89 -8.22
N PHE A 11 -0.11 13.59 -8.16
CA PHE A 11 0.70 12.68 -7.36
C PHE A 11 2.07 12.37 -7.96
N ALA A 12 2.28 12.58 -9.27
CA ALA A 12 3.58 12.38 -9.91
C ALA A 12 4.68 13.31 -9.40
N PHE A 13 4.34 14.42 -8.75
CA PHE A 13 5.30 15.33 -8.12
C PHE A 13 5.67 14.95 -6.69
N ILE A 14 4.89 14.08 -6.06
CA ILE A 14 5.17 13.57 -4.71
C ILE A 14 6.00 12.31 -4.86
N ARG A 15 7.24 12.36 -4.37
CA ARG A 15 8.14 11.21 -4.35
C ARG A 15 8.24 10.69 -2.94
N ILE A 16 8.14 9.38 -2.79
CA ILE A 16 8.24 8.70 -1.51
C ILE A 16 8.97 7.38 -1.70
N THR A 17 9.85 7.03 -0.77
CA THR A 17 10.53 5.75 -0.75
C THR A 17 9.69 4.69 -0.03
N PRO A 18 9.95 3.38 -0.27
CA PRO A 18 9.31 2.32 0.52
C PRO A 18 9.51 2.47 2.03
N GLN A 19 10.70 2.89 2.46
CA GLN A 19 11.00 3.12 3.88
C GLN A 19 10.16 4.27 4.47
N GLU A 20 10.00 5.35 3.73
CA GLU A 20 9.15 6.47 4.14
C GLU A 20 7.68 6.07 4.23
N GLN A 21 7.20 5.20 3.32
CA GLN A 21 5.87 4.62 3.41
C GLN A 21 5.69 3.79 4.69
N ILE A 22 6.67 2.98 5.05
CA ILE A 22 6.65 2.19 6.29
C ILE A 22 6.60 3.12 7.50
N GLN A 23 7.40 4.17 7.55
CA GLN A 23 7.38 5.15 8.63
C GLN A 23 6.01 5.83 8.76
N PHE A 24 5.39 6.19 7.66
CA PHE A 24 4.03 6.74 7.64
C PHE A 24 3.01 5.76 8.20
N LEU A 25 3.06 4.50 7.77
CA LEU A 25 2.15 3.44 8.23
C LEU A 25 2.33 3.15 9.74
N GLN A 26 3.55 3.19 10.25
CA GLN A 26 3.81 3.07 11.68
C GLN A 26 3.15 4.20 12.47
N ARG A 27 3.23 5.43 11.98
CA ARG A 27 2.57 6.58 12.59
C ARG A 27 1.05 6.47 12.53
N LEU A 28 0.52 5.93 11.42
CA LEU A 28 -0.91 5.67 11.28
C LEU A 28 -1.37 4.62 12.31
N ASP A 29 -0.66 3.51 12.41
CA ASP A 29 -1.01 2.44 13.33
C ASP A 29 -0.93 2.90 14.80
N ASN A 30 0.09 3.66 15.14
CA ASN A 30 0.30 4.22 16.48
C ASN A 30 -0.58 5.44 16.79
N SER A 31 -1.44 5.86 15.87
CA SER A 31 -2.28 7.06 16.02
C SER A 31 -1.49 8.35 16.27
N GLU A 32 -0.32 8.47 15.64
CA GLU A 32 0.59 9.61 15.77
C GLU A 32 0.42 10.65 14.65
N LEU A 33 -0.51 10.44 13.71
CA LEU A 33 -0.83 11.40 12.66
C LEU A 33 -1.75 12.51 13.20
N PRO A 34 -1.66 13.75 12.66
CA PRO A 34 -2.41 14.90 13.16
C PRO A 34 -3.87 14.90 12.71
N PHE A 35 -4.57 13.81 12.94
CA PHE A 35 -5.98 13.63 12.60
C PHE A 35 -6.77 13.17 13.82
N SER A 36 -8.10 13.37 13.80
CA SER A 36 -8.96 12.92 14.89
C SER A 36 -8.91 11.39 15.06
N LYS A 37 -9.15 10.92 16.27
CA LYS A 37 -9.25 9.48 16.55
C LYS A 37 -10.31 8.81 15.68
N ARG A 38 -11.42 9.49 15.42
CA ARG A 38 -12.48 9.00 14.54
C ARG A 38 -11.98 8.81 13.09
N SER A 39 -11.30 9.80 12.54
CA SER A 39 -10.75 9.72 11.18
C SER A 39 -9.74 8.59 11.05
N LEU A 40 -8.84 8.45 12.02
CA LEU A 40 -7.85 7.37 12.04
C LEU A 40 -8.51 5.99 12.13
N ALA A 41 -9.55 5.85 12.96
CA ALA A 41 -10.30 4.59 13.08
C ALA A 41 -10.99 4.22 11.76
N ILE A 42 -11.62 5.19 11.09
CA ILE A 42 -12.27 4.97 9.79
C ILE A 42 -11.26 4.55 8.73
N VAL A 43 -10.12 5.22 8.65
CA VAL A 43 -9.05 4.86 7.69
C VAL A 43 -8.56 3.43 7.93
N LYS A 44 -8.32 3.06 9.18
CA LYS A 44 -7.91 1.69 9.52
C LYS A 44 -8.97 0.66 9.13
N GLU A 45 -10.23 0.97 9.31
CA GLU A 45 -11.34 0.09 8.96
C GLU A 45 -11.47 -0.11 7.46
N ILE A 46 -11.50 0.98 6.69
CA ILE A 46 -11.63 0.90 5.23
C ILE A 46 -10.38 0.32 4.54
N ALA A 47 -9.24 0.30 5.23
CA ALA A 47 -8.00 -0.29 4.72
C ALA A 47 -7.94 -1.81 4.87
N ILE A 48 -8.93 -2.45 5.53
CA ILE A 48 -8.95 -3.91 5.65
C ILE A 48 -9.01 -4.53 4.26
N ALA A 49 -7.94 -5.20 3.87
CA ALA A 49 -7.83 -5.92 2.60
C ALA A 49 -8.18 -7.41 2.76
N GLU A 50 -7.83 -7.98 3.91
CA GLU A 50 -8.10 -9.37 4.25
C GLU A 50 -8.20 -9.51 5.76
N GLN A 51 -9.15 -10.31 6.22
CA GLN A 51 -9.32 -10.61 7.64
C GLN A 51 -9.62 -12.08 7.85
N THR A 52 -8.83 -12.72 8.70
CA THR A 52 -9.00 -14.10 9.12
C THR A 52 -8.98 -14.17 10.65
N PRO A 53 -9.34 -15.32 11.28
CA PRO A 53 -9.19 -15.45 12.73
C PRO A 53 -7.75 -15.31 13.22
N GLU A 54 -6.76 -15.49 12.35
CA GLU A 54 -5.32 -15.48 12.70
C GLU A 54 -4.65 -14.15 12.46
N TYR A 55 -5.10 -13.39 11.46
CA TYR A 55 -4.48 -12.11 11.09
C TYR A 55 -5.44 -11.17 10.39
N THR A 56 -5.09 -9.91 10.38
CA THR A 56 -5.74 -8.86 9.57
C THR A 56 -4.70 -8.14 8.74
N ILE A 57 -4.93 -8.06 7.43
CA ILE A 57 -4.12 -7.24 6.53
C ILE A 57 -4.86 -5.93 6.26
N ARG A 58 -4.20 -4.83 6.55
CA ARG A 58 -4.66 -3.48 6.17
C ARG A 58 -3.71 -2.95 5.12
N ALA A 59 -4.23 -2.64 3.94
CA ALA A 59 -3.38 -2.28 2.82
C ALA A 59 -4.10 -1.40 1.81
N LYS A 60 -3.30 -0.75 0.97
CA LYS A 60 -3.78 0.06 -0.14
C LYS A 60 -2.89 -0.15 -1.36
N THR A 61 -3.54 -0.29 -2.51
CA THR A 61 -2.86 -0.30 -3.80
C THR A 61 -2.71 1.13 -4.32
N GLY A 62 -1.68 1.37 -5.11
CA GLY A 62 -1.46 2.62 -5.81
C GLY A 62 -0.86 2.37 -7.19
N LEU A 63 -1.05 3.32 -8.09
CA LEU A 63 -0.53 3.28 -9.43
C LEU A 63 -0.09 4.69 -9.84
N VAL A 64 1.16 4.82 -10.25
CA VAL A 64 1.71 6.10 -10.74
C VAL A 64 1.99 5.95 -12.23
N GLY A 65 1.35 6.81 -13.04
CA GLY A 65 1.64 6.94 -14.47
C GLY A 65 2.58 8.11 -14.74
N PHE A 66 3.31 8.01 -15.85
CA PHE A 66 4.18 9.07 -16.35
C PHE A 66 3.65 9.59 -17.68
N GLU A 67 3.97 10.83 -18.04
CA GLU A 67 3.62 11.39 -19.34
C GLU A 67 4.36 10.67 -20.48
N ASP A 68 5.57 10.18 -20.21
CA ASP A 68 6.37 9.40 -21.14
C ASP A 68 5.85 7.95 -21.16
N GLU A 69 5.08 7.61 -22.18
CA GLU A 69 4.50 6.27 -22.36
C GLU A 69 5.54 5.17 -22.60
N THR A 70 6.80 5.53 -22.86
CA THR A 70 7.90 4.55 -22.98
C THR A 70 8.37 4.03 -21.63
N LYS A 71 8.04 4.72 -20.55
CA LYS A 71 8.39 4.30 -19.18
C LYS A 71 7.28 3.45 -18.58
N PRO A 72 7.65 2.38 -17.85
CA PRO A 72 6.65 1.61 -17.12
C PRO A 72 5.99 2.48 -16.03
N GLN A 73 4.74 2.20 -15.73
CA GLN A 73 4.07 2.74 -14.55
C GLN A 73 4.66 2.09 -13.30
N ILE A 74 4.47 2.72 -12.15
CA ILE A 74 4.89 2.14 -10.86
C ILE A 74 3.63 1.71 -10.11
N GLY A 75 3.55 0.42 -9.79
CA GLY A 75 2.50 -0.14 -8.95
C GLY A 75 2.96 -0.26 -7.51
N TRP A 76 2.13 0.18 -6.58
CA TRP A 76 2.37 0.12 -5.14
C TRP A 76 1.37 -0.80 -4.45
N TYR A 77 1.84 -1.49 -3.44
CA TYR A 77 1.01 -2.17 -2.46
C TYR A 77 1.66 -2.00 -1.08
N VAL A 78 1.02 -1.21 -0.23
CA VAL A 78 1.57 -0.81 1.06
C VAL A 78 0.57 -1.11 2.17
N GLY A 79 1.06 -1.50 3.33
CA GLY A 79 0.18 -1.83 4.43
C GLY A 79 0.90 -2.51 5.59
N TYR A 80 0.11 -3.18 6.41
CA TYR A 80 0.63 -3.93 7.55
C TYR A 80 -0.27 -5.12 7.89
N ILE A 81 0.33 -6.10 8.56
CA ILE A 81 -0.34 -7.27 9.10
C ILE A 81 -0.38 -7.16 10.61
N GLU A 82 -1.56 -7.28 11.17
CA GLU A 82 -1.77 -7.49 12.60
C GLU A 82 -1.93 -9.00 12.83
N LYS A 83 -1.03 -9.60 13.61
CA LYS A 83 -1.05 -11.02 13.96
C LYS A 83 -0.77 -11.20 15.45
N GLY A 84 -1.81 -11.53 16.22
CA GLY A 84 -1.72 -11.50 17.66
C GLY A 84 -1.42 -10.10 18.17
N GLU A 85 -0.34 -9.93 18.93
CA GLU A 85 0.12 -8.62 19.42
C GLU A 85 1.15 -7.97 18.50
N ASP A 86 1.58 -8.66 17.45
CA ASP A 86 2.63 -8.20 16.56
C ASP A 86 2.05 -7.51 15.32
N VAL A 87 2.76 -6.49 14.85
CA VAL A 87 2.43 -5.76 13.63
C VAL A 87 3.64 -5.73 12.72
N TYR A 88 3.44 -6.14 11.47
CA TYR A 88 4.49 -6.20 10.45
C TYR A 88 4.13 -5.29 9.29
N PHE A 89 5.00 -4.36 8.95
CA PHE A 89 4.77 -3.38 7.91
C PHE A 89 5.42 -3.81 6.60
N PHE A 90 4.78 -3.52 5.49
CA PHE A 90 5.33 -3.77 4.16
C PHE A 90 5.06 -2.63 3.19
N ALA A 91 5.97 -2.45 2.25
CA ALA A 91 5.83 -1.52 1.14
C ALA A 91 6.46 -2.15 -0.11
N THR A 92 5.62 -2.53 -1.04
CA THR A 92 6.01 -3.14 -2.32
C THR A 92 5.80 -2.13 -3.44
N ASN A 93 6.82 -1.94 -4.28
CA ASN A 93 6.64 -1.26 -5.54
C ASN A 93 7.27 -2.07 -6.67
N ILE A 94 6.62 -2.08 -7.82
CA ILE A 94 7.06 -2.80 -9.01
C ILE A 94 6.74 -2.01 -10.26
N ASP A 95 7.48 -2.28 -11.33
CA ASP A 95 7.15 -1.78 -12.66
C ASP A 95 5.88 -2.45 -13.17
N ILE A 96 4.96 -1.65 -13.67
CA ILE A 96 3.72 -2.10 -14.32
C ILE A 96 3.85 -1.83 -15.81
N ARG A 97 3.99 -2.87 -16.61
CA ARG A 97 4.15 -2.80 -18.07
C ARG A 97 2.89 -3.22 -18.83
N ASN A 98 2.05 -4.01 -18.15
CA ASN A 98 0.80 -4.52 -18.69
C ASN A 98 -0.17 -4.85 -17.55
N ASP A 99 -1.42 -5.19 -17.89
CA ASP A 99 -2.46 -5.45 -16.90
C ASP A 99 -2.18 -6.64 -15.99
N ARG A 100 -1.35 -7.60 -16.43
CA ARG A 100 -0.97 -8.76 -15.60
C ARG A 100 -0.11 -8.35 -14.42
N ASP A 101 0.68 -7.29 -14.58
CA ASP A 101 1.55 -6.79 -13.52
C ASP A 101 0.76 -6.11 -12.38
N LEU A 102 -0.48 -5.72 -12.63
CA LEU A 102 -1.33 -5.10 -11.60
C LEU A 102 -1.60 -6.05 -10.43
N SER A 103 -1.87 -7.33 -10.68
CA SER A 103 -2.05 -8.31 -9.61
C SER A 103 -0.72 -8.73 -8.98
N ALA A 104 0.36 -8.68 -9.75
CA ALA A 104 1.68 -9.12 -9.28
C ALA A 104 2.17 -8.38 -8.04
N ARG A 105 1.82 -7.10 -7.87
CA ARG A 105 2.19 -6.33 -6.66
C ARG A 105 1.62 -6.95 -5.38
N ILE A 106 0.41 -7.50 -5.45
CA ILE A 106 -0.23 -8.19 -4.33
C ILE A 106 0.34 -9.60 -4.17
N ASP A 107 0.45 -10.34 -5.28
CA ASP A 107 0.93 -11.73 -5.26
C ASP A 107 2.37 -11.84 -4.75
N LEU A 108 3.25 -10.93 -5.16
CA LEU A 108 4.63 -10.89 -4.69
C LEU A 108 4.70 -10.58 -3.18
N THR A 109 3.91 -9.62 -2.73
CA THR A 109 3.81 -9.30 -1.30
C THR A 109 3.36 -10.53 -0.51
N ARG A 110 2.30 -11.20 -0.94
CA ARG A 110 1.79 -12.40 -0.27
C ARG A 110 2.86 -13.48 -0.18
N ARG A 111 3.55 -13.77 -1.29
CA ARG A 111 4.63 -14.78 -1.30
C ARG A 111 5.75 -14.45 -0.33
N CYS A 112 6.16 -13.19 -0.24
CA CYS A 112 7.15 -12.76 0.73
C CYS A 112 6.66 -12.98 2.17
N LEU A 113 5.42 -12.60 2.45
CA LEU A 113 4.83 -12.77 3.78
C LEU A 113 4.68 -14.24 4.16
N GLU A 114 4.31 -15.11 3.22
CA GLU A 114 4.23 -16.55 3.42
C GLU A 114 5.61 -17.15 3.71
N GLN A 115 6.64 -16.76 2.96
CA GLN A 115 8.01 -17.21 3.21
C GLN A 115 8.54 -16.79 4.58
N LEU A 116 8.12 -15.63 5.07
CA LEU A 116 8.44 -15.14 6.41
C LEU A 116 7.55 -15.78 7.50
N LYS A 117 6.63 -16.66 7.13
CA LYS A 117 5.67 -17.32 8.03
C LYS A 117 4.75 -16.33 8.76
N LEU A 118 4.42 -15.23 8.10
CA LEU A 118 3.50 -14.23 8.60
C LEU A 118 2.04 -14.47 8.16
N LEU A 119 1.87 -15.26 7.11
CA LEU A 119 0.58 -15.77 6.63
C LEU A 119 0.50 -17.27 6.77
#